data_6675718488ef483a02d418afb228b988
#
_entry.id   6675718488ef483a02d418afb228b988
#
_cell.length_a   1.000
_cell.length_b   1.000
_cell.length_c   1.000
_cell.angle_alpha   90.00
_cell.angle_beta   90.00
_cell.angle_gamma   90.00
#
_symmetry.space_group_name_H-M   'P 1'
#
loop_
_entity.id
_entity.type
_entity.pdbx_description
1 polymer ?
#
loop_
_entity_poly.entity_id
_entity_poly.type
_entity_poly.pdbx_seq_one_letter_code
_entity_poly.pdbx_strand_id
1 'polypeptide(L)'
;MKKPVARLEEHHFTQPEPILCKWCGSNEIKKYGLSGGTQEYYCLKCNRKFINNDNPFGKRSTVEQIGTSISSYYDGLSFADIARHLKESGNEVNESTVYRWVINYAQKAIKILDKYQPKVGNIWIADETVIKFNGQNYWLWDIIDKKTRFLIASYLSENRGTLQAKKLMELASKRAGMAPSAVITDKLRAYLDGIEIVFGGYTEHIQSGPFASEDDTNEIERFQGTIKDRTKVIRGFKTFETALIILDGFLVHYNFFRPHISLKGKTPAEVAGVNIPFKTWTEFVRADK
;
A
#
# COMPACT_ATOMS: atom_id res chain seq x y z
N MET A 1 -40.07 51.97 -22.29
CA MET A 1 -38.97 50.98 -22.15
C MET A 1 -39.47 49.84 -21.28
N LYS A 2 -39.74 48.67 -21.88
CA LYS A 2 -40.17 47.47 -21.16
C LYS A 2 -38.91 46.69 -20.75
N LYS A 3 -38.78 46.36 -19.43
CA LYS A 3 -37.70 45.52 -18.90
C LYS A 3 -37.86 44.07 -19.41
N PRO A 4 -36.79 43.38 -19.79
CA PRO A 4 -36.88 41.97 -20.20
C PRO A 4 -37.19 41.08 -18.98
N VAL A 5 -38.12 40.16 -19.18
CA VAL A 5 -38.50 39.13 -18.24
C VAL A 5 -37.38 38.11 -18.20
N ALA A 6 -36.83 37.86 -17.01
CA ALA A 6 -35.84 36.82 -16.81
C ALA A 6 -36.43 35.44 -17.15
N ARG A 7 -35.79 34.70 -18.05
CA ARG A 7 -36.09 33.28 -18.30
C ARG A 7 -35.78 32.49 -17.04
N LEU A 8 -36.75 31.77 -16.53
CA LEU A 8 -36.57 30.73 -15.52
C LEU A 8 -35.69 29.62 -16.12
N GLU A 9 -34.57 29.38 -15.51
CA GLU A 9 -33.72 28.22 -15.84
C GLU A 9 -34.51 26.95 -15.55
N GLU A 10 -34.63 26.09 -16.57
CA GLU A 10 -35.25 24.78 -16.45
C GLU A 10 -34.35 23.93 -15.53
N HIS A 11 -34.81 23.68 -14.30
CA HIS A 11 -34.22 22.68 -13.44
C HIS A 11 -34.39 21.30 -14.08
N HIS A 12 -33.34 20.79 -14.70
CA HIS A 12 -33.26 19.39 -15.10
C HIS A 12 -33.36 18.52 -13.83
N PHE A 13 -34.57 18.00 -13.59
CA PHE A 13 -34.74 16.89 -12.64
C PHE A 13 -34.01 15.68 -13.20
N THR A 14 -32.78 15.44 -12.74
CA THR A 14 -32.09 14.16 -12.97
C THR A 14 -32.94 13.10 -12.25
N GLN A 15 -33.49 12.15 -12.98
CA GLN A 15 -34.17 11.01 -12.40
C GLN A 15 -33.16 10.26 -11.52
N PRO A 16 -33.55 9.86 -10.28
CA PRO A 16 -32.64 9.14 -9.42
C PRO A 16 -32.22 7.85 -10.11
N GLU A 17 -30.90 7.58 -10.09
CA GLU A 17 -30.37 6.36 -10.68
C GLU A 17 -31.08 5.11 -10.12
N PRO A 18 -31.40 4.13 -10.98
CA PRO A 18 -32.08 2.92 -10.55
C PRO A 18 -31.23 2.18 -9.54
N ILE A 19 -31.82 1.81 -8.41
CA ILE A 19 -31.15 1.00 -7.40
C ILE A 19 -30.94 -0.40 -7.95
N LEU A 20 -29.68 -0.85 -7.98
CA LEU A 20 -29.31 -2.20 -8.41
C LEU A 20 -28.92 -3.06 -7.23
N CYS A 21 -29.13 -4.37 -7.34
CA CYS A 21 -28.70 -5.31 -6.33
C CYS A 21 -27.17 -5.25 -6.14
N LYS A 22 -26.72 -4.99 -4.94
CA LYS A 22 -25.31 -4.88 -4.56
C LYS A 22 -24.52 -6.19 -4.80
N TRP A 23 -25.21 -7.35 -4.82
CA TRP A 23 -24.61 -8.67 -4.94
C TRP A 23 -24.51 -9.20 -6.38
N CYS A 24 -25.51 -8.92 -7.21
CA CYS A 24 -25.59 -9.48 -8.56
C CYS A 24 -25.94 -8.47 -9.65
N GLY A 25 -26.05 -7.17 -9.31
CA GLY A 25 -26.36 -6.12 -10.27
C GLY A 25 -27.78 -6.12 -10.82
N SER A 26 -28.68 -7.01 -10.36
CA SER A 26 -30.06 -7.08 -10.86
C SER A 26 -30.88 -5.86 -10.41
N ASN A 27 -31.80 -5.41 -11.26
CA ASN A 27 -32.81 -4.41 -10.94
C ASN A 27 -34.10 -5.02 -10.33
N GLU A 28 -34.20 -6.36 -10.26
CA GLU A 28 -35.32 -7.08 -9.65
C GLU A 28 -35.24 -7.04 -8.13
N ILE A 29 -35.52 -5.87 -7.54
CA ILE A 29 -35.43 -5.62 -6.12
C ILE A 29 -36.75 -5.17 -5.53
N LYS A 30 -36.99 -5.43 -4.25
CA LYS A 30 -38.12 -4.89 -3.47
C LYS A 30 -37.63 -4.29 -2.16
N LYS A 31 -38.35 -3.29 -1.66
CA LYS A 31 -38.15 -2.77 -0.30
C LYS A 31 -38.51 -3.90 0.70
N TYR A 32 -37.63 -4.11 1.69
CA TYR A 32 -37.81 -5.22 2.64
C TYR A 32 -38.17 -4.74 4.04
N GLY A 33 -37.79 -3.53 4.40
CA GLY A 33 -38.04 -2.95 5.73
C GLY A 33 -36.96 -1.96 6.11
N LEU A 34 -36.86 -1.61 7.38
CA LEU A 34 -35.83 -0.72 7.92
C LEU A 34 -34.87 -1.52 8.81
N SER A 35 -33.59 -1.31 8.65
CA SER A 35 -32.53 -1.80 9.54
C SER A 35 -31.78 -0.62 10.12
N GLY A 36 -31.93 -0.39 11.44
CA GLY A 36 -31.32 0.79 12.10
C GLY A 36 -31.72 2.14 11.48
N GLY A 37 -33.00 2.27 11.07
CA GLY A 37 -33.51 3.49 10.42
C GLY A 37 -33.21 3.62 8.94
N THR A 38 -32.41 2.70 8.35
CA THR A 38 -32.04 2.74 6.92
C THR A 38 -32.84 1.72 6.12
N GLN A 39 -33.28 2.10 4.91
CA GLN A 39 -34.05 1.22 4.01
C GLN A 39 -33.22 0.00 3.60
N GLU A 40 -33.73 -1.20 3.90
CA GLU A 40 -33.18 -2.47 3.42
C GLU A 40 -33.95 -2.95 2.20
N TYR A 41 -33.23 -3.51 1.23
CA TYR A 41 -33.76 -4.07 -0.01
C TYR A 41 -33.54 -5.58 -0.08
N TYR A 42 -34.41 -6.27 -0.80
CA TYR A 42 -34.29 -7.68 -1.09
C TYR A 42 -34.23 -7.89 -2.59
N CYS A 43 -33.24 -8.63 -3.06
CA CYS A 43 -33.10 -9.00 -4.46
C CYS A 43 -33.85 -10.29 -4.75
N LEU A 44 -34.75 -10.28 -5.73
CA LEU A 44 -35.54 -11.44 -6.14
C LEU A 44 -34.69 -12.45 -6.94
N LYS A 45 -33.63 -11.99 -7.61
CA LYS A 45 -32.76 -12.84 -8.43
C LYS A 45 -31.78 -13.66 -7.59
N CYS A 46 -31.08 -13.05 -6.63
CA CYS A 46 -30.07 -13.74 -5.82
C CYS A 46 -30.49 -14.04 -4.38
N ASN A 47 -31.71 -13.68 -4.01
CA ASN A 47 -32.33 -13.93 -2.70
C ASN A 47 -31.53 -13.35 -1.51
N ARG A 48 -30.83 -12.22 -1.73
CA ARG A 48 -30.04 -11.56 -0.68
C ARG A 48 -30.61 -10.19 -0.32
N LYS A 49 -30.44 -9.83 0.96
CA LYS A 49 -30.76 -8.49 1.47
C LYS A 49 -29.55 -7.58 1.35
N PHE A 50 -29.79 -6.29 1.19
CA PHE A 50 -28.74 -5.28 1.15
C PHE A 50 -29.30 -3.90 1.49
N ILE A 51 -28.42 -3.02 1.94
CA ILE A 51 -28.67 -1.58 2.08
C ILE A 51 -28.01 -0.90 0.89
N ASN A 52 -28.75 0.00 0.22
CA ASN A 52 -28.22 0.79 -0.88
C ASN A 52 -27.33 1.91 -0.34
N ASN A 53 -26.08 1.59 -0.14
CA ASN A 53 -25.01 2.49 0.29
C ASN A 53 -23.68 2.04 -0.36
N ASP A 54 -22.66 2.91 -0.29
CA ASP A 54 -21.33 2.64 -0.85
C ASP A 54 -20.42 1.81 0.07
N ASN A 55 -20.95 1.28 1.19
CA ASN A 55 -20.13 0.47 2.09
C ASN A 55 -19.68 -0.82 1.40
N PRO A 56 -18.45 -1.30 1.62
CA PRO A 56 -18.02 -2.60 1.14
C PRO A 56 -18.91 -3.74 1.67
N PHE A 57 -18.98 -4.84 0.95
CA PHE A 57 -19.80 -5.98 1.32
C PHE A 57 -19.60 -6.44 2.77
N GLY A 58 -20.69 -6.55 3.51
CA GLY A 58 -20.67 -7.00 4.91
C GLY A 58 -19.97 -6.05 5.88
N LYS A 59 -19.72 -4.79 5.49
CA LYS A 59 -19.14 -3.77 6.36
C LYS A 59 -20.17 -2.72 6.75
N ARG A 60 -20.10 -2.27 8.00
CA ARG A 60 -20.91 -1.14 8.50
C ARG A 60 -20.24 0.21 8.22
N SER A 61 -18.91 0.22 8.16
CA SER A 61 -18.12 1.42 7.89
C SER A 61 -18.04 1.71 6.39
N THR A 62 -17.96 2.99 6.06
CA THR A 62 -17.89 3.45 4.67
C THR A 62 -16.54 3.14 4.01
N VAL A 63 -16.50 3.21 2.69
CA VAL A 63 -15.26 3.08 1.90
C VAL A 63 -14.21 4.09 2.36
N GLU A 64 -14.65 5.34 2.60
CA GLU A 64 -13.80 6.44 3.04
C GLU A 64 -13.18 6.16 4.41
N GLN A 65 -14.00 5.73 5.37
CA GLN A 65 -13.53 5.39 6.71
C GLN A 65 -12.50 4.26 6.70
N ILE A 66 -12.75 3.21 5.91
CA ILE A 66 -11.83 2.08 5.79
C ILE A 66 -10.54 2.50 5.07
N GLY A 67 -10.64 3.16 3.92
CA GLY A 67 -9.50 3.57 3.12
C GLY A 67 -8.60 4.58 3.85
N THR A 68 -9.20 5.60 4.49
CA THR A 68 -8.48 6.56 5.32
C THR A 68 -7.80 5.89 6.51
N SER A 69 -8.46 4.92 7.16
CA SER A 69 -7.86 4.17 8.27
C SER A 69 -6.61 3.40 7.84
N ILE A 70 -6.63 2.76 6.67
CA ILE A 70 -5.49 2.03 6.14
C ILE A 70 -4.34 2.99 5.81
N SER A 71 -4.64 4.12 5.15
CA SER A 71 -3.66 5.15 4.85
C SER A 71 -3.03 5.69 6.15
N SER A 72 -3.85 6.09 7.12
CA SER A 72 -3.40 6.62 8.41
C SER A 72 -2.51 5.63 9.17
N TYR A 73 -2.82 4.32 9.09
CA TYR A 73 -1.98 3.29 9.68
C TYR A 73 -0.59 3.27 9.03
N TYR A 74 -0.52 3.22 7.70
CA TYR A 74 0.76 3.24 6.98
C TYR A 74 1.47 4.61 7.04
N ASP A 75 0.74 5.69 7.34
CA ASP A 75 1.31 7.02 7.65
C ASP A 75 1.75 7.15 9.11
N GLY A 76 1.44 6.21 10.01
CA GLY A 76 2.04 6.08 11.33
C GLY A 76 1.14 6.13 12.54
N LEU A 77 -0.15 6.16 12.37
CA LEU A 77 -1.06 6.07 13.49
C LEU A 77 -1.16 4.62 13.98
N SER A 78 -1.34 4.44 15.28
CA SER A 78 -1.65 3.13 15.84
C SER A 78 -3.11 2.75 15.57
N PHE A 79 -3.44 1.46 15.65
CA PHE A 79 -4.84 1.00 15.54
C PHE A 79 -5.75 1.65 16.58
N ALA A 80 -5.24 1.87 17.80
CA ALA A 80 -5.96 2.53 18.88
C ALA A 80 -6.23 4.01 18.56
N ASP A 81 -5.24 4.74 18.03
CA ASP A 81 -5.42 6.14 17.62
C ASP A 81 -6.45 6.27 16.51
N ILE A 82 -6.37 5.40 15.50
CA ILE A 82 -7.34 5.38 14.40
C ILE A 82 -8.74 5.09 14.92
N ALA A 83 -8.91 4.11 15.81
CA ALA A 83 -10.20 3.79 16.40
C ALA A 83 -10.78 4.98 17.21
N ARG A 84 -9.90 5.70 17.95
CA ARG A 84 -10.29 6.93 18.67
C ARG A 84 -10.75 8.03 17.71
N HIS A 85 -10.02 8.31 16.63
CA HIS A 85 -10.41 9.32 15.63
C HIS A 85 -11.72 8.96 14.93
N LEU A 86 -11.94 7.68 14.63
CA LEU A 86 -13.21 7.24 14.07
C LEU A 86 -14.37 7.45 15.04
N LYS A 87 -14.17 7.20 16.34
CA LYS A 87 -15.18 7.46 17.38
C LYS A 87 -15.52 8.94 17.48
N GLU A 88 -14.52 9.82 17.46
CA GLU A 88 -14.70 11.28 17.44
C GLU A 88 -15.53 11.77 16.24
N SER A 89 -15.40 11.08 15.10
CA SER A 89 -16.19 11.35 13.88
C SER A 89 -17.54 10.59 13.82
N GLY A 90 -17.99 10.02 14.96
CA GLY A 90 -19.29 9.37 15.07
C GLY A 90 -19.35 7.92 14.58
N ASN A 91 -18.21 7.31 14.25
CA ASN A 91 -18.13 5.90 13.85
C ASN A 91 -17.36 5.09 14.89
N GLU A 92 -18.05 4.51 15.85
CA GLU A 92 -17.44 3.72 16.91
C GLU A 92 -17.04 2.32 16.39
N VAL A 93 -15.74 2.10 16.22
CA VAL A 93 -15.16 0.81 15.87
C VAL A 93 -14.07 0.42 16.87
N ASN A 94 -13.91 -0.87 17.09
CA ASN A 94 -12.81 -1.39 17.91
C ASN A 94 -11.51 -1.41 17.11
N GLU A 95 -10.36 -1.23 17.78
CA GLU A 95 -9.02 -1.33 17.17
C GLU A 95 -8.80 -2.65 16.43
N SER A 96 -9.35 -3.76 16.93
CA SER A 96 -9.31 -5.06 16.25
C SER A 96 -10.05 -5.08 14.91
N THR A 97 -11.01 -4.17 14.71
CA THR A 97 -11.68 -3.99 13.42
C THR A 97 -10.78 -3.26 12.44
N VAL A 98 -10.10 -2.19 12.89
CA VAL A 98 -9.11 -1.46 12.10
C VAL A 98 -7.97 -2.38 11.69
N TYR A 99 -7.44 -3.17 12.64
CA TYR A 99 -6.42 -4.20 12.36
C TYR A 99 -6.86 -5.15 11.24
N ARG A 100 -8.10 -5.70 11.33
CA ARG A 100 -8.63 -6.60 10.28
C ARG A 100 -8.77 -5.93 8.92
N TRP A 101 -9.09 -4.64 8.87
CA TRP A 101 -9.10 -3.91 7.61
C TRP A 101 -7.71 -3.81 7.01
N VAL A 102 -6.71 -3.38 7.79
CA VAL A 102 -5.34 -3.25 7.32
C VAL A 102 -4.82 -4.58 6.79
N ILE A 103 -4.94 -5.68 7.55
CA ILE A 103 -4.46 -7.00 7.11
C ILE A 103 -5.17 -7.47 5.84
N ASN A 104 -6.51 -7.41 5.81
CA ASN A 104 -7.28 -7.91 4.69
C ASN A 104 -7.00 -7.14 3.39
N TYR A 105 -6.96 -5.79 3.46
CA TYR A 105 -6.72 -4.98 2.27
C TYR A 105 -5.24 -4.97 1.87
N ALA A 106 -4.30 -5.09 2.80
CA ALA A 106 -2.89 -5.31 2.49
C ALA A 106 -2.70 -6.59 1.68
N GLN A 107 -3.23 -7.72 2.14
CA GLN A 107 -3.14 -9.00 1.42
C GLN A 107 -3.72 -8.92 0.01
N LYS A 108 -4.88 -8.26 -0.15
CA LYS A 108 -5.49 -8.06 -1.47
C LYS A 108 -4.63 -7.17 -2.37
N ALA A 109 -4.12 -6.07 -1.83
CA ALA A 109 -3.28 -5.14 -2.58
C ALA A 109 -1.97 -5.78 -3.02
N ILE A 110 -1.28 -6.51 -2.14
CA ILE A 110 -0.08 -7.28 -2.47
C ILE A 110 -0.37 -8.20 -3.68
N LYS A 111 -1.43 -9.03 -3.59
CA LYS A 111 -1.79 -9.98 -4.64
C LYS A 111 -2.15 -9.32 -5.99
N ILE A 112 -2.79 -8.14 -5.95
CA ILE A 112 -3.21 -7.42 -7.16
C ILE A 112 -2.03 -6.66 -7.76
N LEU A 113 -1.23 -5.97 -6.93
CA LEU A 113 -0.18 -5.06 -7.38
C LEU A 113 1.12 -5.75 -7.74
N ASP A 114 1.33 -6.98 -7.26
CA ASP A 114 2.48 -7.80 -7.66
C ASP A 114 2.52 -8.10 -9.17
N LYS A 115 1.38 -8.02 -9.85
CA LYS A 115 1.26 -8.25 -11.30
C LYS A 115 1.84 -7.11 -12.15
N TYR A 116 1.98 -5.90 -11.58
CA TYR A 116 2.46 -4.74 -12.31
C TYR A 116 3.98 -4.66 -12.26
N GLN A 117 4.61 -4.75 -13.42
CA GLN A 117 6.06 -4.69 -13.54
C GLN A 117 6.53 -3.23 -13.64
N PRO A 118 7.42 -2.76 -12.75
CA PRO A 118 7.95 -1.40 -12.80
C PRO A 118 9.02 -1.28 -13.88
N LYS A 119 9.12 -0.11 -14.50
CA LYS A 119 10.25 0.28 -15.34
C LYS A 119 11.28 1.01 -14.49
N VAL A 120 12.16 0.25 -13.85
CA VAL A 120 13.21 0.78 -13.00
C VAL A 120 14.45 1.15 -13.79
N GLY A 121 15.31 2.00 -13.20
CA GLY A 121 16.62 2.34 -13.73
C GLY A 121 17.63 1.20 -13.56
N ASN A 122 18.85 1.45 -14.01
CA ASN A 122 19.95 0.47 -13.98
C ASN A 122 20.91 0.62 -12.80
N ILE A 123 20.67 1.58 -11.89
CA ILE A 123 21.44 1.77 -10.66
C ILE A 123 20.49 1.55 -9.48
N TRP A 124 20.81 0.55 -8.67
CA TRP A 124 20.02 0.20 -7.49
C TRP A 124 20.81 0.47 -6.21
N ILE A 125 20.11 0.73 -5.13
CA ILE A 125 20.71 0.94 -3.80
C ILE A 125 20.14 -0.14 -2.89
N ALA A 126 21.02 -0.89 -2.21
CA ALA A 126 20.60 -1.91 -1.26
C ALA A 126 21.20 -1.64 0.11
N ASP A 127 20.41 -1.90 1.14
CA ASP A 127 20.82 -1.78 2.54
C ASP A 127 19.95 -2.69 3.40
N GLU A 128 20.38 -3.00 4.61
CA GLU A 128 19.59 -3.75 5.56
C GLU A 128 19.44 -3.01 6.89
N THR A 129 18.35 -3.29 7.58
CA THR A 129 18.06 -2.71 8.88
C THR A 129 17.53 -3.74 9.85
N VAL A 130 17.78 -3.54 11.15
CA VAL A 130 17.23 -4.41 12.19
C VAL A 130 15.82 -4.02 12.53
N ILE A 131 14.91 -5.00 12.49
CA ILE A 131 13.56 -4.90 13.03
C ILE A 131 13.43 -5.85 14.20
N LYS A 132 12.96 -5.33 15.33
CA LYS A 132 12.78 -6.12 16.55
C LYS A 132 11.31 -6.43 16.77
N PHE A 133 10.96 -7.71 16.87
CA PHE A 133 9.64 -8.15 17.31
C PHE A 133 9.71 -9.44 18.15
N ASN A 134 8.80 -9.58 19.09
CA ASN A 134 8.79 -10.68 20.06
C ASN A 134 10.12 -10.89 20.80
N GLY A 135 10.88 -9.80 21.03
CA GLY A 135 12.19 -9.88 21.69
C GLY A 135 13.34 -10.36 20.81
N GLN A 136 13.08 -10.76 19.57
CA GLN A 136 14.09 -11.23 18.61
C GLN A 136 14.40 -10.16 17.57
N ASN A 137 15.63 -10.13 17.07
CA ASN A 137 16.07 -9.26 16.00
C ASN A 137 15.92 -9.99 14.66
N TYR A 138 15.37 -9.28 13.68
CA TYR A 138 15.28 -9.72 12.31
C TYR A 138 15.92 -8.67 11.42
N TRP A 139 16.48 -9.10 10.30
CA TRP A 139 17.09 -8.23 9.30
C TRP A 139 16.12 -8.02 8.15
N LEU A 140 15.73 -6.78 7.95
CA LEU A 140 14.98 -6.36 6.77
C LEU A 140 15.98 -5.89 5.73
N TRP A 141 16.03 -6.57 4.62
CA TRP A 141 16.87 -6.28 3.46
C TRP A 141 16.02 -5.60 2.42
N ASP A 142 16.46 -4.44 1.94
CA ASP A 142 15.72 -3.62 1.01
C ASP A 142 16.59 -3.27 -0.19
N ILE A 143 15.97 -3.16 -1.37
CA ILE A 143 16.62 -2.67 -2.58
C ILE A 143 15.68 -1.74 -3.32
N ILE A 144 16.18 -0.53 -3.63
CA ILE A 144 15.43 0.57 -4.23
C ILE A 144 16.10 1.01 -5.54
N ASP A 145 15.32 1.41 -6.52
CA ASP A 145 15.85 2.08 -7.71
C ASP A 145 16.25 3.53 -7.41
N LYS A 146 17.48 3.89 -7.72
CA LYS A 146 18.03 5.24 -7.45
C LYS A 146 17.24 6.34 -8.14
N LYS A 147 16.74 6.10 -9.35
CA LYS A 147 16.04 7.09 -10.17
C LYS A 147 14.57 7.26 -9.80
N THR A 148 13.82 6.17 -9.74
CA THR A 148 12.37 6.20 -9.53
C THR A 148 11.98 6.13 -8.07
N ARG A 149 12.91 5.80 -7.18
CA ARG A 149 12.66 5.49 -5.75
C ARG A 149 11.75 4.28 -5.55
N PHE A 150 11.51 3.51 -6.60
CA PHE A 150 10.69 2.32 -6.49
C PHE A 150 11.42 1.27 -5.65
N LEU A 151 10.80 0.84 -4.57
CA LEU A 151 11.30 -0.26 -3.77
C LEU A 151 11.07 -1.56 -4.54
N ILE A 152 12.15 -2.09 -5.11
CA ILE A 152 12.11 -3.21 -6.05
C ILE A 152 11.81 -4.51 -5.31
N ALA A 153 12.52 -4.75 -4.22
CA ALA A 153 12.32 -5.92 -3.38
C ALA A 153 12.62 -5.61 -1.92
N SER A 154 12.00 -6.39 -1.05
CA SER A 154 12.28 -6.44 0.38
C SER A 154 12.22 -7.87 0.88
N TYR A 155 13.02 -8.18 1.89
CA TYR A 155 13.14 -9.53 2.41
C TYR A 155 13.48 -9.51 3.91
N LEU A 156 12.71 -10.24 4.70
CA LEU A 156 12.93 -10.36 6.14
C LEU A 156 13.62 -11.69 6.46
N SER A 157 14.69 -11.66 7.28
CA SER A 157 15.44 -12.84 7.67
C SER A 157 15.94 -12.79 9.10
N GLU A 158 16.22 -13.94 9.68
CA GLU A 158 16.87 -14.07 11.00
C GLU A 158 18.39 -13.87 10.89
N ASN A 159 18.96 -14.19 9.73
CA ASN A 159 20.40 -14.17 9.50
C ASN A 159 20.79 -12.96 8.63
N ARG A 160 22.05 -12.51 8.81
CA ARG A 160 22.69 -11.44 8.07
C ARG A 160 23.93 -11.97 7.35
N GLY A 161 23.75 -12.51 6.15
CA GLY A 161 24.86 -13.12 5.42
C GLY A 161 24.68 -13.17 3.92
N THR A 162 25.61 -13.78 3.21
CA THR A 162 25.68 -13.86 1.76
C THR A 162 24.42 -14.48 1.13
N LEU A 163 23.84 -15.51 1.76
CA LEU A 163 22.63 -16.15 1.27
C LEU A 163 21.42 -15.19 1.25
N GLN A 164 21.36 -14.29 2.24
CA GLN A 164 20.30 -13.29 2.35
C GLN A 164 20.47 -12.18 1.30
N ALA A 165 21.69 -11.69 1.14
CA ALA A 165 22.01 -10.72 0.09
C ALA A 165 21.73 -11.30 -1.32
N LYS A 166 22.18 -12.55 -1.57
CA LYS A 166 21.84 -13.28 -2.81
C LYS A 166 20.33 -13.32 -3.03
N LYS A 167 19.56 -13.71 -2.01
CA LYS A 167 18.10 -13.81 -2.10
C LYS A 167 17.45 -12.47 -2.45
N LEU A 168 17.93 -11.37 -1.84
CA LEU A 168 17.46 -10.03 -2.18
C LEU A 168 17.71 -9.70 -3.67
N MET A 169 18.92 -9.97 -4.18
CA MET A 169 19.28 -9.71 -5.58
C MET A 169 18.42 -10.54 -6.55
N GLU A 170 18.18 -11.82 -6.24
CA GLU A 170 17.29 -12.68 -7.04
C GLU A 170 15.85 -12.13 -7.09
N LEU A 171 15.31 -11.70 -5.94
CA LEU A 171 13.97 -11.12 -5.86
C LEU A 171 13.87 -9.83 -6.66
N ALA A 172 14.90 -8.97 -6.54
CA ALA A 172 14.97 -7.70 -7.25
C ALA A 172 15.06 -7.90 -8.77
N SER A 173 15.95 -8.79 -9.23
CA SER A 173 16.11 -9.12 -10.64
C SER A 173 14.81 -9.67 -11.24
N LYS A 174 14.14 -10.58 -10.52
CA LYS A 174 12.85 -11.14 -10.94
C LYS A 174 11.78 -10.05 -11.04
N ARG A 175 11.72 -9.13 -10.07
CA ARG A 175 10.73 -8.05 -10.03
C ARG A 175 10.96 -7.00 -11.11
N ALA A 176 12.23 -6.63 -11.33
CA ALA A 176 12.65 -5.66 -12.36
C ALA A 176 12.61 -6.23 -13.78
N GLY A 177 12.77 -7.56 -13.93
CA GLY A 177 12.92 -8.23 -15.21
C GLY A 177 14.26 -7.92 -15.91
N MET A 178 15.27 -7.45 -15.15
CA MET A 178 16.58 -7.07 -15.64
C MET A 178 17.64 -7.20 -14.55
N ALA A 179 18.91 -7.21 -14.93
CA ALA A 179 20.05 -6.96 -14.04
C ALA A 179 20.41 -5.47 -14.05
N PRO A 180 20.84 -4.87 -12.94
CA PRO A 180 21.33 -3.50 -12.90
C PRO A 180 22.76 -3.42 -13.47
N SER A 181 23.17 -2.22 -13.92
CA SER A 181 24.58 -1.96 -14.24
C SER A 181 25.43 -1.74 -12.98
N ALA A 182 24.81 -1.22 -11.91
CA ALA A 182 25.48 -1.02 -10.64
C ALA A 182 24.52 -1.21 -9.46
N VAL A 183 25.07 -1.71 -8.35
CA VAL A 183 24.39 -1.75 -7.04
C VAL A 183 25.26 -1.01 -6.02
N ILE A 184 24.68 0.00 -5.39
CA ILE A 184 25.30 0.78 -4.32
C ILE A 184 24.90 0.15 -2.98
N THR A 185 25.85 -0.14 -2.11
CA THR A 185 25.59 -0.68 -0.77
C THR A 185 26.56 -0.08 0.26
N ASP A 186 26.33 -0.40 1.52
CA ASP A 186 27.34 -0.21 2.56
C ASP A 186 28.53 -1.18 2.37
N LYS A 187 29.44 -1.22 3.34
CA LYS A 187 30.65 -2.08 3.31
C LYS A 187 30.39 -3.51 3.78
N LEU A 188 29.15 -3.96 3.91
CA LEU A 188 28.84 -5.34 4.30
C LEU A 188 29.30 -6.31 3.21
N ARG A 189 30.25 -7.19 3.55
CA ARG A 189 30.83 -8.18 2.62
C ARG A 189 29.78 -9.08 1.95
N ALA A 190 28.69 -9.36 2.65
CA ALA A 190 27.60 -10.20 2.12
C ALA A 190 27.03 -9.67 0.79
N TYR A 191 27.03 -8.35 0.58
CA TYR A 191 26.57 -7.76 -0.69
C TYR A 191 27.52 -8.05 -1.83
N LEU A 192 28.84 -7.94 -1.60
CA LEU A 192 29.84 -8.27 -2.63
C LEU A 192 29.60 -9.68 -3.19
N ASP A 193 29.58 -10.66 -2.27
CA ASP A 193 29.38 -12.05 -2.66
C ASP A 193 27.98 -12.28 -3.29
N GLY A 194 26.92 -11.65 -2.73
CA GLY A 194 25.57 -11.81 -3.22
C GLY A 194 25.35 -11.24 -4.63
N ILE A 195 25.94 -10.09 -4.93
CA ILE A 195 25.92 -9.44 -6.25
C ILE A 195 26.69 -10.29 -7.26
N GLU A 196 27.90 -10.72 -6.93
CA GLU A 196 28.75 -11.58 -7.77
C GLU A 196 28.03 -12.89 -8.15
N ILE A 197 27.41 -13.57 -7.16
CA ILE A 197 26.71 -14.84 -7.39
C ILE A 197 25.52 -14.69 -8.34
N VAL A 198 24.78 -13.57 -8.26
CA VAL A 198 23.51 -13.40 -9.02
C VAL A 198 23.76 -12.74 -10.37
N PHE A 199 24.62 -11.73 -10.42
CA PHE A 199 24.80 -10.90 -11.60
C PHE A 199 26.16 -11.10 -12.28
N GLY A 200 27.13 -11.72 -11.59
CA GLY A 200 28.49 -11.88 -12.09
C GLY A 200 29.18 -10.55 -12.36
N GLY A 201 30.16 -10.56 -13.26
CA GLY A 201 30.94 -9.36 -13.63
C GLY A 201 30.19 -8.30 -14.46
N TYR A 202 28.90 -8.49 -14.73
CA TYR A 202 28.09 -7.53 -15.50
C TYR A 202 27.53 -6.37 -14.65
N THR A 203 27.54 -6.53 -13.33
CA THR A 203 27.03 -5.53 -12.39
C THR A 203 28.17 -5.02 -11.53
N GLU A 204 28.40 -3.72 -11.56
CA GLU A 204 29.37 -3.07 -10.70
C GLU A 204 28.86 -2.99 -9.27
N HIS A 205 29.70 -3.38 -8.29
CA HIS A 205 29.41 -3.15 -6.88
C HIS A 205 30.11 -1.87 -6.41
N ILE A 206 29.30 -0.84 -6.10
CA ILE A 206 29.79 0.45 -5.60
C ILE A 206 29.59 0.47 -4.08
N GLN A 207 30.69 0.55 -3.34
CA GLN A 207 30.64 0.69 -1.88
C GLN A 207 30.53 2.16 -1.49
N SER A 208 29.40 2.56 -0.90
CA SER A 208 29.21 3.89 -0.35
C SER A 208 30.14 4.11 0.86
N GLY A 209 30.76 5.29 0.88
CA GLY A 209 31.59 5.74 2.00
C GLY A 209 30.91 6.90 2.74
N PRO A 210 31.31 7.18 3.98
CA PRO A 210 30.70 8.23 4.82
C PRO A 210 30.83 9.66 4.27
N PHE A 211 31.56 9.84 3.15
CA PHE A 211 31.79 11.12 2.49
C PHE A 211 31.57 11.06 0.97
N ALA A 212 30.90 10.02 0.46
CA ALA A 212 30.61 9.94 -0.96
C ALA A 212 29.46 10.89 -1.32
N SER A 213 29.74 11.93 -2.10
CA SER A 213 28.78 12.99 -2.44
C SER A 213 27.79 12.60 -3.54
N GLU A 214 28.10 11.60 -4.38
CA GLU A 214 27.28 11.20 -5.54
C GLU A 214 26.72 9.77 -5.46
N ASP A 215 27.43 8.85 -4.79
CA ASP A 215 27.04 7.45 -4.62
C ASP A 215 26.78 7.14 -3.14
N ASP A 216 25.70 7.71 -2.62
CA ASP A 216 25.30 7.54 -1.24
C ASP A 216 24.08 6.62 -1.09
N THR A 217 23.87 6.18 0.13
CA THR A 217 22.74 5.34 0.56
C THR A 217 21.59 6.15 1.17
N ASN A 218 21.63 7.48 1.07
CA ASN A 218 20.67 8.38 1.72
C ASN A 218 19.22 8.06 1.37
N GLU A 219 18.95 7.61 0.15
CA GLU A 219 17.61 7.29 -0.29
C GLU A 219 17.03 6.09 0.45
N ILE A 220 17.81 5.04 0.60
CA ILE A 220 17.37 3.84 1.27
C ILE A 220 17.37 4.02 2.80
N GLU A 221 18.30 4.80 3.34
CA GLU A 221 18.33 5.15 4.77
C GLU A 221 17.09 5.93 5.20
N ARG A 222 16.62 6.89 4.37
CA ARG A 222 15.34 7.61 4.62
C ARG A 222 14.14 6.66 4.57
N PHE A 223 14.13 5.72 3.63
CA PHE A 223 13.10 4.69 3.55
C PHE A 223 13.12 3.83 4.82
N GLN A 224 14.28 3.33 5.23
CA GLN A 224 14.44 2.51 6.44
C GLN A 224 14.10 3.30 7.72
N GLY A 225 14.47 4.58 7.79
CA GLY A 225 14.04 5.47 8.87
C GLY A 225 12.52 5.51 9.00
N THR A 226 11.82 5.62 7.87
CA THR A 226 10.35 5.57 7.85
C THR A 226 9.83 4.21 8.33
N ILE A 227 10.40 3.09 7.91
CA ILE A 227 10.01 1.74 8.40
C ILE A 227 10.27 1.62 9.91
N LYS A 228 11.43 2.06 10.40
CA LYS A 228 11.77 2.01 11.83
C LYS A 228 10.75 2.77 12.67
N ASP A 229 10.35 3.95 12.25
CA ASP A 229 9.33 4.73 12.94
C ASP A 229 7.97 4.03 12.96
N ARG A 230 7.62 3.29 11.90
CA ARG A 230 6.40 2.48 11.83
C ARG A 230 6.47 1.27 12.74
N THR A 231 7.59 0.56 12.74
CA THR A 231 7.76 -0.65 13.56
C THR A 231 7.80 -0.33 15.06
N LYS A 232 8.22 0.87 15.47
CA LYS A 232 8.12 1.33 16.88
C LYS A 232 6.68 1.44 17.37
N VAL A 233 5.76 1.86 16.51
CA VAL A 233 4.32 2.00 16.82
C VAL A 233 3.61 0.65 16.85
N ILE A 234 4.11 -0.32 16.09
CA ILE A 234 3.60 -1.68 16.07
C ILE A 234 4.11 -2.42 17.32
N ARG A 235 3.54 -2.11 18.47
CA ARG A 235 3.78 -2.85 19.70
C ARG A 235 3.23 -4.27 19.56
N GLY A 236 4.05 -5.18 18.99
CA GLY A 236 3.78 -6.59 18.96
C GLY A 236 3.08 -7.10 17.71
N PHE A 237 3.84 -7.37 16.68
CA PHE A 237 3.48 -8.43 15.75
C PHE A 237 3.26 -9.71 16.59
N LYS A 238 2.03 -10.22 16.61
CA LYS A 238 1.74 -11.43 17.37
C LYS A 238 2.36 -12.68 16.72
N THR A 239 2.54 -12.65 15.39
CA THR A 239 3.13 -13.74 14.62
C THR A 239 4.03 -13.17 13.50
N PHE A 240 5.00 -13.98 13.08
CA PHE A 240 5.87 -13.67 11.94
C PHE A 240 5.07 -13.40 10.64
N GLU A 241 4.04 -14.21 10.39
CA GLU A 241 3.18 -14.05 9.21
C GLU A 241 2.47 -12.69 9.19
N THR A 242 1.96 -12.25 10.33
CA THR A 242 1.34 -10.92 10.44
C THR A 242 2.34 -9.80 10.20
N ALA A 243 3.58 -9.96 10.70
CA ALA A 243 4.66 -9.01 10.45
C ALA A 243 4.94 -8.87 8.96
N LEU A 244 5.06 -10.00 8.24
CA LEU A 244 5.27 -10.00 6.80
C LEU A 244 4.14 -9.27 6.05
N ILE A 245 2.88 -9.58 6.35
CA ILE A 245 1.73 -8.93 5.69
C ILE A 245 1.76 -7.42 5.88
N ILE A 246 2.08 -6.96 7.09
CA ILE A 246 2.13 -5.52 7.39
C ILE A 246 3.31 -4.86 6.69
N LEU A 247 4.49 -5.49 6.69
CA LEU A 247 5.67 -4.98 5.98
C LEU A 247 5.40 -4.93 4.47
N ASP A 248 4.91 -6.00 3.88
CA ASP A 248 4.56 -6.03 2.46
C ASP A 248 3.48 -4.99 2.11
N GLY A 249 2.48 -4.81 2.99
CA GLY A 249 1.49 -3.76 2.87
C GLY A 249 2.11 -2.36 2.94
N PHE A 250 3.16 -2.17 3.75
CA PHE A 250 3.92 -0.93 3.78
C PHE A 250 4.69 -0.69 2.46
N LEU A 251 5.27 -1.73 1.85
CA LEU A 251 5.91 -1.65 0.53
C LEU A 251 4.91 -1.23 -0.55
N VAL A 252 3.70 -1.80 -0.49
CA VAL A 252 2.60 -1.40 -1.37
C VAL A 252 2.24 0.06 -1.16
N HIS A 253 2.05 0.49 0.09
CA HIS A 253 1.74 1.88 0.40
C HIS A 253 2.84 2.83 -0.08
N TYR A 254 4.09 2.53 0.19
CA TYR A 254 5.25 3.32 -0.23
C TYR A 254 5.32 3.49 -1.74
N ASN A 255 5.21 2.39 -2.48
CA ASN A 255 5.34 2.40 -3.93
C ASN A 255 4.14 3.00 -4.65
N PHE A 256 2.92 2.72 -4.21
CA PHE A 256 1.72 2.93 -5.01
C PHE A 256 0.79 4.02 -4.48
N PHE A 257 0.82 4.33 -3.18
CA PHE A 257 -0.17 5.21 -2.57
C PHE A 257 0.42 6.43 -1.87
N ARG A 258 1.72 6.41 -1.55
CA ARG A 258 2.38 7.52 -0.87
C ARG A 258 3.04 8.46 -1.87
N PRO A 259 2.61 9.74 -1.98
CA PRO A 259 3.30 10.76 -2.77
C PRO A 259 4.64 11.14 -2.13
N HIS A 260 5.67 11.33 -2.93
CA HIS A 260 7.01 11.71 -2.47
C HIS A 260 7.36 13.13 -2.91
N ILE A 261 7.83 13.96 -1.99
CA ILE A 261 8.26 15.34 -2.27
C ILE A 261 9.40 15.35 -3.31
N SER A 262 10.38 14.45 -3.16
CA SER A 262 11.50 14.31 -4.09
C SER A 262 11.09 13.90 -5.51
N LEU A 263 9.90 13.33 -5.66
CA LEU A 263 9.29 12.95 -6.94
C LEU A 263 8.21 13.94 -7.41
N LYS A 264 8.24 15.18 -6.88
CA LYS A 264 7.27 16.24 -7.23
C LYS A 264 5.82 15.84 -6.96
N GLY A 265 5.58 15.14 -5.85
CA GLY A 265 4.25 14.68 -5.43
C GLY A 265 3.75 13.41 -6.14
N LYS A 266 4.57 12.77 -6.97
CA LYS A 266 4.25 11.47 -7.57
C LYS A 266 4.63 10.32 -6.65
N THR A 267 3.99 9.17 -6.85
CA THR A 267 4.41 7.92 -6.24
C THR A 267 5.59 7.29 -7.00
N PRO A 268 6.42 6.46 -6.35
CA PRO A 268 7.46 5.70 -7.04
C PRO A 268 6.92 4.87 -8.22
N ALA A 269 5.74 4.26 -8.09
CA ALA A 269 5.10 3.49 -9.14
C ALA A 269 4.75 4.35 -10.37
N GLU A 270 4.21 5.56 -10.17
CA GLU A 270 3.94 6.50 -11.27
C GLU A 270 5.22 6.89 -12.01
N VAL A 271 6.33 7.12 -11.28
CA VAL A 271 7.62 7.45 -11.89
C VAL A 271 8.23 6.23 -12.59
N ALA A 272 8.02 5.02 -12.06
CA ALA A 272 8.41 3.77 -12.70
C ALA A 272 7.46 3.34 -13.85
N GLY A 273 6.55 4.23 -14.27
CA GLY A 273 5.65 3.99 -15.42
C GLY A 273 4.57 2.95 -15.16
N VAL A 274 4.28 2.64 -13.90
CA VAL A 274 3.19 1.74 -13.53
C VAL A 274 1.89 2.52 -13.44
N ASN A 275 0.92 2.13 -14.25
CA ASN A 275 -0.40 2.74 -14.29
C ASN A 275 -1.43 1.80 -13.66
N ILE A 276 -1.98 2.18 -12.52
CA ILE A 276 -3.01 1.42 -11.81
C ILE A 276 -4.32 2.24 -11.77
N PRO A 277 -5.50 1.59 -11.72
CA PRO A 277 -6.79 2.27 -11.80
C PRO A 277 -7.21 3.01 -10.51
N PHE A 278 -6.39 2.99 -9.47
CA PHE A 278 -6.67 3.63 -8.19
C PHE A 278 -5.41 4.32 -7.66
N LYS A 279 -5.59 5.52 -7.09
CA LYS A 279 -4.49 6.36 -6.57
C LYS A 279 -4.41 6.38 -5.04
N THR A 280 -5.46 5.93 -4.38
CA THR A 280 -5.58 5.96 -2.92
C THR A 280 -6.09 4.63 -2.38
N TRP A 281 -5.84 4.35 -1.10
CA TRP A 281 -6.44 3.22 -0.42
C TRP A 281 -7.98 3.26 -0.47
N THR A 282 -8.57 4.44 -0.42
CA THR A 282 -10.03 4.63 -0.54
C THR A 282 -10.55 4.14 -1.90
N GLU A 283 -9.89 4.52 -2.98
CA GLU A 283 -10.24 4.05 -4.32
C GLU A 283 -10.01 2.54 -4.47
N PHE A 284 -8.93 2.01 -3.87
CA PHE A 284 -8.67 0.57 -3.85
C PHE A 284 -9.78 -0.20 -3.11
N VAL A 285 -10.19 0.27 -1.92
CA VAL A 285 -11.31 -0.32 -1.16
C VAL A 285 -12.63 -0.25 -1.94
N ARG A 286 -12.85 0.85 -2.67
CA ARG A 286 -14.04 1.02 -3.51
C ARG A 286 -14.07 0.06 -4.70
N ALA A 287 -12.91 -0.23 -5.29
CA ALA A 287 -12.79 -1.17 -6.41
C ALA A 287 -12.93 -2.65 -5.99
N ASP A 288 -12.78 -2.95 -4.71
CA ASP A 288 -12.91 -4.30 -4.12
C ASP A 288 -14.40 -4.63 -3.84
N LYS A 289 -15.21 -4.65 -4.90
CA LYS A 289 -16.64 -4.99 -4.85
C LYS A 289 -16.90 -6.42 -5.27
#